data_3c05bac3f0d0859885c653ac0420bef6
#
_entry.id   3c05bac3f0d0859885c653ac0420bef6
#
_cell.length_a   1.000
_cell.length_b   1.000
_cell.length_c   1.000
_cell.angle_alpha   90.00
_cell.angle_beta   90.00
_cell.angle_gamma   90.00
#
_symmetry.space_group_name_H-M   'P 1'
#
loop_
_entity.id
_entity.type
_entity.pdbx_description
1 polymer ?
#
loop_
_entity_poly.entity_id
_entity_poly.type
_entity_poly.pdbx_seq_one_letter_code
_entity_poly.pdbx_strand_id
1 'polypeptide(L)'
;MDNEPVEVKMLDNFFSESAVIAEMKTNSNLNLDFLAANHGITADMLEVYYKFSKFKYECGMYTEAETMLGHYLSVVQPHSASHLGALWGRLACRIVQAKWGESLEDLHAVKEAIEVRSISSVDQLRQRAWLMHWGLFVYMNRGAEGVEKLAYLFSEKASLLFTLILSIAFHASKTYNVTLV
;
A
#
# COMPACT_ATOMS: atom_id res chain seq x y z
N MET A 1 -1.71 -8.42 -27.50
CA MET A 1 -2.26 -8.41 -26.15
C MET A 1 -1.81 -9.59 -25.29
N ASP A 2 -0.78 -10.36 -25.68
CA ASP A 2 -0.46 -11.64 -25.01
C ASP A 2 1.01 -11.75 -24.60
N ASN A 3 1.52 -10.72 -23.94
CA ASN A 3 2.90 -10.74 -23.43
C ASN A 3 2.96 -10.73 -21.91
N GLU A 4 1.99 -11.44 -21.28
CA GLU A 4 2.01 -11.64 -19.85
C GLU A 4 3.10 -12.66 -19.50
N PRO A 5 4.02 -12.32 -18.56
CA PRO A 5 5.08 -13.22 -18.14
C PRO A 5 4.55 -14.59 -17.70
N VAL A 6 5.30 -15.64 -17.95
CA VAL A 6 4.90 -17.02 -17.59
C VAL A 6 4.74 -17.13 -16.06
N GLU A 7 5.61 -16.46 -15.32
CA GLU A 7 5.60 -16.41 -13.86
C GLU A 7 4.29 -15.80 -13.32
N VAL A 8 3.78 -14.77 -13.99
CA VAL A 8 2.50 -14.13 -13.62
C VAL A 8 1.34 -15.09 -13.83
N LYS A 9 1.28 -15.76 -14.97
CA LYS A 9 0.24 -16.76 -15.26
C LYS A 9 0.24 -17.92 -14.26
N MET A 10 1.44 -18.38 -13.88
CA MET A 10 1.58 -19.43 -12.86
C MET A 10 1.03 -18.99 -11.52
N LEU A 11 1.36 -17.76 -11.08
CA LEU A 11 0.89 -17.21 -9.82
C LEU A 11 -0.61 -16.92 -9.85
N ASP A 12 -1.14 -16.38 -10.92
CA ASP A 12 -2.59 -16.15 -11.06
C ASP A 12 -3.38 -17.46 -11.02
N ASN A 13 -2.91 -18.51 -11.69
CA ASN A 13 -3.50 -19.83 -11.60
C ASN A 13 -3.46 -20.37 -10.16
N PHE A 14 -2.31 -20.28 -9.50
CA PHE A 14 -2.15 -20.69 -8.11
C PHE A 14 -3.12 -19.95 -7.17
N PHE A 15 -3.20 -18.63 -7.26
CA PHE A 15 -4.10 -17.82 -6.43
C PHE A 15 -5.58 -17.95 -6.80
N SER A 16 -5.90 -18.48 -7.98
CA SER A 16 -7.29 -18.79 -8.38
C SER A 16 -7.84 -20.03 -7.67
N GLU A 17 -7.00 -20.90 -7.15
CA GLU A 17 -7.39 -22.06 -6.37
C GLU A 17 -7.79 -21.65 -4.94
N SER A 18 -8.93 -20.99 -4.82
CA SER A 18 -9.39 -20.35 -3.56
C SER A 18 -9.47 -21.28 -2.35
N ALA A 19 -9.80 -22.56 -2.57
CA ALA A 19 -9.90 -23.56 -1.50
C ALA A 19 -8.52 -23.86 -0.90
N VAL A 20 -7.50 -24.05 -1.74
CA VAL A 20 -6.12 -24.32 -1.33
C VAL A 20 -5.54 -23.10 -0.57
N ILE A 21 -5.78 -21.90 -1.09
CA ILE A 21 -5.34 -20.66 -0.43
C ILE A 21 -6.02 -20.45 0.93
N ALA A 22 -7.32 -20.75 1.04
CA ALA A 22 -8.04 -20.64 2.31
C ALA A 22 -7.49 -21.64 3.35
N GLU A 23 -7.21 -22.87 2.96
CA GLU A 23 -6.59 -23.88 3.82
C GLU A 23 -5.18 -23.47 4.26
N MET A 24 -4.35 -22.95 3.34
CA MET A 24 -3.01 -22.47 3.67
C MET A 24 -3.03 -21.28 4.64
N LYS A 25 -3.99 -20.37 4.50
CA LYS A 25 -4.19 -19.25 5.43
C LYS A 25 -4.55 -19.75 6.83
N THR A 26 -5.47 -20.72 6.93
CA THR A 26 -5.90 -21.31 8.20
C THR A 26 -4.74 -21.99 8.91
N ASN A 27 -3.89 -22.69 8.18
CA ASN A 27 -2.74 -23.43 8.69
C ASN A 27 -1.47 -22.57 8.89
N SER A 28 -1.55 -21.25 8.63
CA SER A 28 -0.39 -20.32 8.65
C SER A 28 0.77 -20.74 7.73
N ASN A 29 0.49 -21.52 6.71
CA ASN A 29 1.47 -22.04 5.75
C ASN A 29 1.62 -21.17 4.50
N LEU A 30 0.87 -20.07 4.41
CA LEU A 30 0.98 -19.13 3.29
C LEU A 30 2.20 -18.21 3.50
N ASN A 31 3.37 -18.80 3.42
CA ASN A 31 4.65 -18.09 3.49
C ASN A 31 5.56 -18.52 2.34
N LEU A 32 6.53 -17.68 1.99
CA LEU A 32 7.39 -17.88 0.84
C LEU A 32 8.19 -19.18 0.92
N ASP A 33 8.68 -19.55 2.10
CA ASP A 33 9.51 -20.76 2.28
C ASP A 33 8.71 -22.04 1.97
N PHE A 34 7.47 -22.11 2.46
CA PHE A 34 6.56 -23.22 2.16
C PHE A 34 6.18 -23.27 0.67
N LEU A 35 5.89 -22.10 0.08
CA LEU A 35 5.53 -22.01 -1.33
C LEU A 35 6.69 -22.37 -2.26
N ALA A 36 7.91 -22.02 -1.89
CA ALA A 36 9.12 -22.42 -2.63
C ALA A 36 9.31 -23.94 -2.58
N ALA A 37 9.15 -24.56 -1.40
CA ALA A 37 9.36 -25.98 -1.21
C ALA A 37 8.29 -26.86 -1.90
N ASN A 38 7.02 -26.43 -1.89
CA ASN A 38 5.91 -27.29 -2.31
C ASN A 38 5.32 -26.91 -3.68
N HIS A 39 5.44 -25.66 -4.08
CA HIS A 39 4.82 -25.13 -5.30
C HIS A 39 5.83 -24.50 -6.27
N GLY A 40 7.12 -24.46 -5.91
CA GLY A 40 8.17 -23.87 -6.74
C GLY A 40 8.06 -22.36 -6.93
N ILE A 41 7.31 -21.67 -6.07
CA ILE A 41 7.12 -20.21 -6.13
C ILE A 41 8.30 -19.54 -5.43
N THR A 42 9.12 -18.83 -6.21
CA THR A 42 10.33 -18.17 -5.72
C THR A 42 10.11 -16.69 -5.42
N ALA A 43 11.04 -16.09 -4.66
CA ALA A 43 11.03 -14.65 -4.41
C ALA A 43 11.11 -13.82 -5.70
N ASP A 44 11.88 -14.29 -6.69
CA ASP A 44 12.02 -13.61 -7.99
C ASP A 44 10.69 -13.60 -8.76
N MET A 45 9.93 -14.68 -8.71
CA MET A 45 8.59 -14.75 -9.33
C MET A 45 7.63 -13.76 -8.66
N LEU A 46 7.67 -13.63 -7.34
CA LEU A 46 6.87 -12.64 -6.61
C LEU A 46 7.28 -11.21 -6.95
N GLU A 47 8.56 -10.95 -7.17
CA GLU A 47 9.04 -9.62 -7.58
C GLU A 47 8.57 -9.28 -9.01
N VAL A 48 8.56 -10.24 -9.94
CA VAL A 48 7.98 -10.08 -11.28
C VAL A 48 6.47 -9.79 -11.17
N TYR A 49 5.77 -10.53 -10.32
CA TYR A 49 4.34 -10.35 -10.06
C TYR A 49 4.01 -8.96 -9.52
N TYR A 50 4.80 -8.48 -8.57
CA TYR A 50 4.69 -7.12 -8.04
C TYR A 50 4.94 -6.05 -9.11
N LYS A 51 5.98 -6.20 -9.93
CA LYS A 51 6.25 -5.27 -11.04
C LYS A 51 5.13 -5.26 -12.07
N PHE A 52 4.57 -6.43 -12.36
CA PHE A 52 3.45 -6.55 -13.29
C PHE A 52 2.17 -5.93 -12.73
N SER A 53 1.91 -6.04 -11.42
CA SER A 53 0.79 -5.34 -10.79
C SER A 53 0.90 -3.81 -10.92
N LYS A 54 2.12 -3.25 -10.84
CA LYS A 54 2.36 -1.83 -11.11
C LYS A 54 2.07 -1.47 -12.56
N PHE A 55 2.50 -2.29 -13.50
CA PHE A 55 2.17 -2.12 -14.92
C PHE A 55 0.66 -2.13 -15.17
N LYS A 56 -0.09 -3.07 -14.55
CA LYS A 56 -1.56 -3.10 -14.61
C LYS A 56 -2.17 -1.81 -14.08
N TYR A 57 -1.67 -1.28 -12.97
CA TYR A 57 -2.09 0.01 -12.42
C TYR A 57 -1.86 1.16 -13.41
N GLU A 58 -0.69 1.22 -14.03
CA GLU A 58 -0.34 2.25 -15.02
C GLU A 58 -1.22 2.16 -16.29
N CYS A 59 -1.67 0.95 -16.65
CA CYS A 59 -2.64 0.72 -17.73
C CYS A 59 -4.10 1.05 -17.35
N GLY A 60 -4.38 1.45 -16.10
CA GLY A 60 -5.74 1.74 -15.64
C GLY A 60 -6.55 0.49 -15.22
N MET A 61 -5.93 -0.68 -15.17
CA MET A 61 -6.55 -1.95 -14.78
C MET A 61 -6.55 -2.09 -13.24
N TYR A 62 -7.22 -1.18 -12.56
CA TYR A 62 -7.11 -1.04 -11.09
C TYR A 62 -7.64 -2.26 -10.32
N THR A 63 -8.69 -2.92 -10.82
CA THR A 63 -9.26 -4.11 -10.16
C THR A 63 -8.28 -5.28 -10.21
N GLU A 64 -7.65 -5.51 -11.35
CA GLU A 64 -6.64 -6.57 -11.51
C GLU A 64 -5.40 -6.25 -10.67
N ALA A 65 -4.90 -5.02 -10.73
CA ALA A 65 -3.76 -4.57 -9.93
C ALA A 65 -4.02 -4.72 -8.42
N GLU A 66 -5.23 -4.37 -7.94
CA GLU A 66 -5.64 -4.55 -6.55
C GLU A 66 -5.60 -6.02 -6.13
N THR A 67 -6.17 -6.91 -6.95
CA THR A 67 -6.19 -8.36 -6.69
C THR A 67 -4.77 -8.91 -6.62
N MET A 68 -3.93 -8.59 -7.59
CA MET A 68 -2.52 -9.02 -7.63
C MET A 68 -1.74 -8.51 -6.40
N LEU A 69 -1.91 -7.26 -6.01
CA LEU A 69 -1.29 -6.70 -4.82
C LEU A 69 -1.81 -7.36 -3.53
N GLY A 70 -3.08 -7.74 -3.49
CA GLY A 70 -3.66 -8.53 -2.40
C GLY A 70 -3.01 -9.90 -2.26
N HIS A 71 -2.82 -10.61 -3.37
CA HIS A 71 -2.11 -11.90 -3.41
C HIS A 71 -0.65 -11.73 -2.95
N TYR A 72 0.06 -10.75 -3.50
CA TYR A 72 1.44 -10.44 -3.11
C TYR A 72 1.58 -10.19 -1.60
N LEU A 73 0.72 -9.33 -1.04
CA LEU A 73 0.72 -8.98 0.38
C LEU A 73 0.36 -10.15 1.31
N SER A 74 -0.34 -11.17 0.80
CA SER A 74 -0.68 -12.36 1.59
C SER A 74 0.52 -13.31 1.79
N VAL A 75 1.55 -13.21 0.95
CA VAL A 75 2.72 -14.10 0.95
C VAL A 75 3.97 -13.39 1.45
N VAL A 76 4.13 -12.12 1.11
CA VAL A 76 5.34 -11.37 1.40
C VAL A 76 5.45 -10.99 2.87
N GLN A 77 6.66 -11.08 3.41
CA GLN A 77 6.91 -10.69 4.80
C GLN A 77 6.77 -9.17 5.00
N PRO A 78 6.21 -8.72 6.14
CA PRO A 78 5.98 -7.29 6.44
C PRO A 78 7.25 -6.42 6.40
N HIS A 79 8.41 -7.02 6.61
CA HIS A 79 9.70 -6.31 6.61
C HIS A 79 10.38 -6.23 5.24
N SER A 80 9.81 -6.85 4.21
CA SER A 80 10.38 -6.81 2.87
C SER A 80 10.40 -5.39 2.30
N ALA A 81 11.36 -5.13 1.39
CA ALA A 81 11.52 -3.80 0.79
C ALA A 81 10.26 -3.32 0.05
N SER A 82 9.59 -4.24 -0.64
CA SER A 82 8.44 -3.95 -1.51
C SER A 82 7.10 -3.95 -0.78
N HIS A 83 7.02 -4.45 0.48
CA HIS A 83 5.77 -4.57 1.23
C HIS A 83 5.04 -3.22 1.39
N LEU A 84 5.75 -2.18 1.85
CA LEU A 84 5.15 -0.85 2.00
C LEU A 84 4.69 -0.28 0.66
N GLY A 85 5.47 -0.49 -0.41
CA GLY A 85 5.09 -0.07 -1.77
C GLY A 85 3.84 -0.80 -2.28
N ALA A 86 3.68 -2.08 -1.97
CA ALA A 86 2.50 -2.87 -2.31
C ALA A 86 1.25 -2.40 -1.55
N LEU A 87 1.38 -2.07 -0.27
CA LEU A 87 0.28 -1.47 0.52
C LEU A 87 -0.18 -0.12 -0.06
N TRP A 88 0.77 0.75 -0.40
CA TRP A 88 0.46 2.03 -1.06
C TRP A 88 -0.22 1.83 -2.42
N GLY A 89 0.25 0.87 -3.21
CA GLY A 89 -0.34 0.55 -4.51
C GLY A 89 -1.78 0.05 -4.38
N ARG A 90 -2.05 -0.85 -3.42
CA ARG A 90 -3.40 -1.37 -3.17
C ARG A 90 -4.34 -0.29 -2.66
N LEU A 91 -3.88 0.55 -1.73
CA LEU A 91 -4.64 1.72 -1.27
C LEU A 91 -5.00 2.65 -2.44
N ALA A 92 -4.05 2.95 -3.32
CA ALA A 92 -4.30 3.78 -4.48
C ALA A 92 -5.34 3.18 -5.43
N CYS A 93 -5.26 1.86 -5.71
CA CYS A 93 -6.26 1.16 -6.51
C CYS A 93 -7.67 1.29 -5.91
N ARG A 94 -7.81 1.10 -4.60
CA ARG A 94 -9.08 1.17 -3.89
C ARG A 94 -9.66 2.58 -3.86
N ILE A 95 -8.84 3.60 -3.68
CA ILE A 95 -9.26 5.01 -3.72
C ILE A 95 -9.79 5.38 -5.10
N VAL A 96 -9.09 5.01 -6.18
CA VAL A 96 -9.53 5.27 -7.56
C VAL A 96 -10.86 4.56 -7.87
N GLN A 97 -11.09 3.38 -7.28
CA GLN A 97 -12.33 2.63 -7.41
C GLN A 97 -13.44 3.08 -6.43
N ALA A 98 -13.20 4.11 -5.63
CA ALA A 98 -14.10 4.61 -4.60
C ALA A 98 -14.52 3.57 -3.54
N LYS A 99 -13.66 2.57 -3.27
CA LYS A 99 -13.85 1.54 -2.25
C LYS A 99 -13.43 2.07 -0.87
N TRP A 100 -14.17 3.04 -0.35
CA TRP A 100 -13.76 3.82 0.84
C TRP A 100 -13.63 2.99 2.13
N GLY A 101 -14.44 1.93 2.30
CA GLY A 101 -14.34 1.02 3.46
C GLY A 101 -13.01 0.29 3.48
N GLU A 102 -12.70 -0.38 2.40
CA GLU A 102 -11.47 -1.15 2.22
C GLU A 102 -10.22 -0.24 2.18
N SER A 103 -10.38 0.98 1.63
CA SER A 103 -9.30 2.00 1.65
C SER A 103 -8.94 2.41 3.07
N LEU A 104 -9.89 2.45 4.01
CA LEU A 104 -9.60 2.76 5.40
C LEU A 104 -8.79 1.64 6.07
N GLU A 105 -9.07 0.38 5.77
CA GLU A 105 -8.29 -0.76 6.26
C GLU A 105 -6.84 -0.68 5.78
N ASP A 106 -6.65 -0.39 4.48
CA ASP A 106 -5.32 -0.22 3.91
C ASP A 106 -4.59 0.99 4.47
N LEU A 107 -5.30 2.08 4.73
CA LEU A 107 -4.73 3.27 5.37
C LEU A 107 -4.15 2.95 6.76
N HIS A 108 -4.87 2.13 7.53
CA HIS A 108 -4.38 1.64 8.83
C HIS A 108 -3.17 0.71 8.67
N ALA A 109 -3.21 -0.22 7.72
CA ALA A 109 -2.08 -1.12 7.45
C ALA A 109 -0.82 -0.36 6.99
N VAL A 110 -0.97 0.66 6.15
CA VAL A 110 0.13 1.55 5.73
C VAL A 110 0.69 2.31 6.94
N LYS A 111 -0.17 2.83 7.82
CA LYS A 111 0.26 3.52 9.05
C LYS A 111 1.12 2.61 9.92
N GLU A 112 0.65 1.40 10.20
CA GLU A 112 1.41 0.42 10.99
C GLU A 112 2.75 0.06 10.34
N ALA A 113 2.76 -0.16 9.04
CA ALA A 113 3.98 -0.48 8.30
C ALA A 113 5.02 0.67 8.34
N ILE A 114 4.58 1.93 8.35
CA ILE A 114 5.46 3.10 8.49
C ILE A 114 6.06 3.16 9.90
N GLU A 115 5.26 2.87 10.95
CA GLU A 115 5.71 2.98 12.35
C GLU A 115 6.70 1.85 12.73
N VAL A 116 6.47 0.64 12.23
CA VAL A 116 7.31 -0.53 12.55
C VAL A 116 8.63 -0.52 11.77
N ARG A 117 8.65 0.15 10.61
CA ARG A 117 9.80 0.11 9.72
C ARG A 117 10.95 0.98 10.21
N SER A 118 12.15 0.39 10.31
CA SER A 118 13.38 1.13 10.61
C SER A 118 13.87 1.87 9.35
N ILE A 119 13.30 3.03 9.08
CA ILE A 119 13.71 3.94 8.00
C ILE A 119 14.24 5.25 8.60
N SER A 120 14.91 6.08 7.79
CA SER A 120 15.40 7.38 8.24
C SER A 120 14.24 8.25 8.76
N SER A 121 14.50 9.07 9.77
CA SER A 121 13.48 9.98 10.34
C SER A 121 12.85 10.88 9.27
N VAL A 122 13.62 11.29 8.25
CA VAL A 122 13.15 12.13 7.15
C VAL A 122 12.20 11.34 6.23
N ASP A 123 12.54 10.09 5.92
CA ASP A 123 11.67 9.24 5.08
C ASP A 123 10.39 8.85 5.83
N GLN A 124 10.49 8.57 7.13
CA GLN A 124 9.30 8.31 7.96
C GLN A 124 8.38 9.53 8.00
N LEU A 125 8.94 10.73 8.13
CA LEU A 125 8.20 11.98 8.08
C LEU A 125 7.49 12.18 6.73
N ARG A 126 8.19 11.89 5.63
CA ARG A 126 7.63 11.96 4.27
C ARG A 126 6.47 10.97 4.11
N GLN A 127 6.64 9.73 4.54
CA GLN A 127 5.59 8.71 4.49
C GLN A 127 4.37 9.11 5.32
N ARG A 128 4.56 9.66 6.51
CA ARG A 128 3.46 10.18 7.34
C ARG A 128 2.72 11.35 6.69
N ALA A 129 3.44 12.26 6.02
CA ALA A 129 2.83 13.37 5.29
C ALA A 129 1.96 12.86 4.13
N TRP A 130 2.44 11.87 3.37
CA TRP A 130 1.66 11.21 2.33
C TRP A 130 0.44 10.48 2.89
N LEU A 131 0.60 9.77 4.00
CA LEU A 131 -0.49 9.07 4.69
C LEU A 131 -1.61 10.04 5.11
N MET A 132 -1.24 11.19 5.65
CA MET A 132 -2.19 12.25 5.98
C MET A 132 -2.95 12.76 4.77
N HIS A 133 -2.23 13.03 3.69
CA HIS A 133 -2.82 13.53 2.45
C HIS A 133 -3.84 12.55 1.87
N TRP A 134 -3.48 11.28 1.73
CA TRP A 134 -4.40 10.24 1.26
C TRP A 134 -5.52 9.94 2.25
N GLY A 135 -5.23 10.02 3.55
CA GLY A 135 -6.22 9.88 4.61
C GLY A 135 -7.34 10.90 4.51
N LEU A 136 -7.05 12.16 4.15
CA LEU A 136 -8.07 13.17 3.91
C LEU A 136 -9.11 12.71 2.87
N PHE A 137 -8.67 12.15 1.74
CA PHE A 137 -9.58 11.63 0.72
C PHE A 137 -10.47 10.53 1.27
N VAL A 138 -9.89 9.55 1.97
CA VAL A 138 -10.62 8.40 2.50
C VAL A 138 -11.64 8.85 3.55
N TYR A 139 -11.23 9.67 4.52
CA TYR A 139 -12.12 10.12 5.60
C TYR A 139 -13.23 11.04 5.10
N MET A 140 -12.95 11.99 4.22
CA MET A 140 -13.95 12.90 3.69
C MET A 140 -15.02 12.19 2.85
N ASN A 141 -14.68 11.10 2.18
CA ASN A 141 -15.63 10.32 1.38
C ASN A 141 -16.44 9.28 2.19
N ARG A 142 -16.22 9.19 3.50
CA ARG A 142 -17.02 8.34 4.41
C ARG A 142 -18.17 9.07 5.11
N GLY A 143 -18.52 10.26 4.68
CA GLY A 143 -19.60 11.05 5.27
C GLY A 143 -19.29 11.56 6.68
N ALA A 144 -20.33 11.73 7.50
CA ALA A 144 -20.23 12.36 8.81
C ALA A 144 -19.26 11.62 9.77
N GLU A 145 -19.29 10.30 9.78
CA GLU A 145 -18.38 9.47 10.60
C GLU A 145 -16.90 9.70 10.25
N GLY A 146 -16.61 9.82 8.96
CA GLY A 146 -15.25 10.08 8.49
C GLY A 146 -14.77 11.47 8.89
N VAL A 147 -15.63 12.48 8.77
CA VAL A 147 -15.31 13.86 9.18
C VAL A 147 -15.06 13.95 10.69
N GLU A 148 -15.87 13.26 11.51
CA GLU A 148 -15.69 13.22 12.97
C GLU A 148 -14.34 12.58 13.35
N LYS A 149 -14.00 11.44 12.76
CA LYS A 149 -12.71 10.77 12.98
C LYS A 149 -11.53 11.63 12.52
N LEU A 150 -11.70 12.34 11.41
CA LEU A 150 -10.70 13.29 10.91
C LEU A 150 -10.52 14.44 11.90
N ALA A 151 -11.59 15.04 12.38
CA ALA A 151 -11.57 16.11 13.38
C ALA A 151 -10.88 15.65 14.67
N TYR A 152 -11.17 14.42 15.12
CA TYR A 152 -10.51 13.83 16.29
C TYR A 152 -8.99 13.68 16.07
N LEU A 153 -8.57 13.15 14.90
CA LEU A 153 -7.15 13.05 14.56
C LEU A 153 -6.43 14.40 14.56
N PHE A 154 -7.10 15.45 14.08
CA PHE A 154 -6.57 16.81 14.13
C PHE A 154 -6.53 17.38 15.54
N SER A 155 -7.52 17.11 16.38
CA SER A 155 -7.57 17.64 17.75
C SER A 155 -6.55 16.99 18.67
N GLU A 156 -6.35 15.68 18.57
CA GLU A 156 -5.45 14.92 19.44
C GLU A 156 -3.97 15.10 19.07
N LYS A 157 -3.67 15.28 17.79
CA LYS A 157 -2.30 15.46 17.25
C LYS A 157 -2.04 16.84 16.62
N ALA A 158 -2.96 17.78 16.79
CA ALA A 158 -2.89 19.11 16.15
C ALA A 158 -1.58 19.84 16.43
N SER A 159 -1.00 19.67 17.63
CA SER A 159 0.28 20.28 17.98
C SER A 159 1.45 19.76 17.12
N LEU A 160 1.52 18.46 16.87
CA LEU A 160 2.61 17.86 16.09
C LEU A 160 2.40 17.99 14.58
N LEU A 161 1.16 17.88 14.11
CA LEU A 161 0.81 17.93 12.70
C LEU A 161 0.78 19.34 12.15
N PHE A 162 0.32 20.31 12.92
CA PHE A 162 0.31 21.72 12.52
C PHE A 162 1.72 22.26 12.39
N THR A 163 2.62 21.91 13.33
CA THR A 163 4.06 22.22 13.21
C THR A 163 4.70 21.53 12.03
N LEU A 164 4.28 20.31 11.69
CA LEU A 164 4.82 19.54 10.55
C LEU A 164 4.37 20.13 9.21
N ILE A 165 3.07 20.43 9.06
CA ILE A 165 2.52 21.07 7.86
C ILE A 165 3.11 22.45 7.67
N LEU A 166 3.25 23.25 8.74
CA LEU A 166 3.92 24.55 8.69
C LEU A 166 5.40 24.43 8.32
N SER A 167 6.12 23.44 8.86
CA SER A 167 7.52 23.20 8.51
C SER A 167 7.69 22.80 7.04
N ILE A 168 6.83 21.93 6.51
CA ILE A 168 6.85 21.53 5.09
C ILE A 168 6.46 22.71 4.20
N ALA A 169 5.43 23.48 4.53
CA ALA A 169 5.03 24.67 3.80
C ALA A 169 6.12 25.74 3.81
N PHE A 170 6.79 25.93 4.95
CA PHE A 170 7.89 26.88 5.08
C PHE A 170 9.13 26.45 4.30
N HIS A 171 9.47 25.17 4.26
CA HIS A 171 10.55 24.64 3.43
C HIS A 171 10.21 24.70 1.94
N ALA A 172 8.98 24.39 1.55
CA ALA A 172 8.51 24.53 0.19
C ALA A 172 8.57 26.00 -0.29
N SER A 173 8.17 26.96 0.53
CA SER A 173 8.25 28.39 0.20
C SER A 173 9.69 28.88 0.05
N LYS A 174 10.63 28.34 0.85
CA LYS A 174 12.07 28.67 0.71
C LYS A 174 12.69 28.12 -0.58
N THR A 175 12.30 26.92 -1.01
CA THR A 175 12.77 26.35 -2.28
C THR A 175 12.20 27.06 -3.49
N TYR A 176 10.99 27.59 -3.43
CA TYR A 176 10.41 28.41 -4.52
C TYR A 176 11.03 29.82 -4.60
N ASN A 177 11.51 30.39 -3.49
CA ASN A 177 12.15 31.71 -3.50
C ASN A 177 13.62 31.69 -3.94
N VAL A 178 14.27 30.54 -4.00
CA VAL A 178 15.69 30.43 -4.48
C VAL A 178 15.78 30.27 -6.00
N THR A 179 14.66 30.03 -6.69
CA THR A 179 14.62 29.87 -8.16
C THR A 179 14.16 31.14 -8.90
N LEU A 180 14.04 32.28 -8.22
CA LEU A 180 13.63 33.58 -8.81
C LEU A 180 14.63 34.70 -8.58
N VAL A 181 15.94 34.38 -8.37
CA VAL A 181 17.04 35.36 -8.42
C VAL A 181 18.10 34.92 -9.40
#